data_2f2dc1e87cf0502968c6838432068108
#
_entry.id   2f2dc1e87cf0502968c6838432068108
#
_cell.length_a   1.000
_cell.length_b   1.000
_cell.length_c   1.000
_cell.angle_alpha   90.00
_cell.angle_beta   90.00
_cell.angle_gamma   90.00
#
_symmetry.space_group_name_H-M   'P 1'
#
loop_
_entity.id
_entity.type
_entity.pdbx_description
1 polymer ?
#
loop_
_entity_poly.entity_id
_entity_poly.type
_entity_poly.pdbx_seq_one_letter_code
_entity_poly.pdbx_strand_id
1 'polypeptide(L)'
;MHVSQARNLGKYFLLIDNMLVVLGFFVVFPLISIRFVDQMGWAAVMVGIALGLRQFIQQGLGIFGGAIADRFGAKPMIVTGMLMRAAGFATMGIAHEPWLLWFSCLLSGLGGTLFDPPRSALVVKLIRPQQRGRFFSLLMMQDSAGAVIGALLGSWLLQYDFRLVCATGAVLFVLCAAFNAWLLPAWKLSTVRTPVREGMTRVMRDKRFVTYVLTLAGYYMLAVQVMLMLPIMVNDVAGAPSAVKWMYAIEACLSLTLLYPIARWSEKHFRLEHRLMAGLLIMSLSMMPVGMVSGLQQLFTLICLFYIGSIIAEPARETLSASLADARARGSYMGFSRLGLAIGGAIGYIGGGWLFDLGKSAHQPELPWMMLGIIGIFTFLALGWQFSQKRAARRLLERDA
;
A
#
# COMPACT_ATOMS: atom_id res chain seq x y z
N MET A 1 28.14 -9.09 25.02
CA MET A 1 27.87 -8.23 23.84
C MET A 1 27.37 -6.88 24.31
N HIS A 2 28.10 -5.77 24.05
CA HIS A 2 27.66 -4.43 24.47
C HIS A 2 26.32 -4.07 23.89
N VAL A 3 25.41 -3.47 24.67
CA VAL A 3 24.03 -3.07 24.24
C VAL A 3 24.05 -2.20 22.99
N SER A 4 25.11 -1.44 22.75
CA SER A 4 25.31 -0.62 21.53
C SER A 4 25.60 -1.48 20.30
N GLN A 5 26.36 -2.57 20.42
CA GLN A 5 26.63 -3.51 19.32
C GLN A 5 25.38 -4.29 18.93
N ALA A 6 24.61 -4.76 19.90
CA ALA A 6 23.33 -5.46 19.64
C ALA A 6 22.32 -4.56 18.92
N ARG A 7 22.29 -3.26 19.24
CA ARG A 7 21.42 -2.29 18.55
C ARG A 7 21.88 -1.96 17.13
N ASN A 8 23.17 -1.87 16.89
CA ASN A 8 23.69 -1.62 15.54
C ASN A 8 23.45 -2.84 14.63
N LEU A 9 23.70 -4.04 15.11
CA LEU A 9 23.33 -5.29 14.42
C LEU A 9 21.83 -5.34 14.10
N GLY A 10 21.00 -4.92 15.06
CA GLY A 10 19.54 -4.86 14.85
C GLY A 10 19.11 -3.87 13.75
N LYS A 11 19.81 -2.74 13.57
CA LYS A 11 19.54 -1.81 12.47
C LYS A 11 19.84 -2.41 11.11
N TYR A 12 21.03 -3.00 10.95
CA TYR A 12 21.41 -3.66 9.69
C TYR A 12 20.49 -4.84 9.38
N PHE A 13 20.12 -5.61 10.41
CA PHE A 13 19.15 -6.68 10.29
C PHE A 13 17.83 -6.17 9.68
N LEU A 14 17.25 -5.10 10.27
CA LEU A 14 15.99 -4.54 9.80
C LEU A 14 16.07 -3.98 8.37
N LEU A 15 17.22 -3.42 7.98
CA LEU A 15 17.44 -2.92 6.61
C LEU A 15 17.54 -4.07 5.59
N ILE A 16 18.29 -5.13 5.90
CA ILE A 16 18.40 -6.31 5.01
C ILE A 16 17.05 -7.00 4.90
N ASP A 17 16.36 -7.20 6.02
CA ASP A 17 15.02 -7.77 6.06
C ASP A 17 14.03 -6.98 5.20
N ASN A 18 14.03 -5.65 5.34
CA ASN A 18 13.20 -4.77 4.53
C ASN A 18 13.49 -4.93 3.04
N MET A 19 14.75 -4.91 2.65
CA MET A 19 15.15 -5.03 1.25
C MET A 19 14.70 -6.35 0.63
N LEU A 20 14.87 -7.47 1.34
CA LEU A 20 14.42 -8.78 0.87
C LEU A 20 12.89 -8.82 0.67
N VAL A 21 12.13 -8.26 1.61
CA VAL A 21 10.67 -8.20 1.53
C VAL A 21 10.21 -7.36 0.35
N VAL A 22 10.78 -6.17 0.19
CA VAL A 22 10.39 -5.25 -0.90
C VAL A 22 10.75 -5.82 -2.25
N LEU A 23 11.96 -6.36 -2.42
CA LEU A 23 12.37 -7.03 -3.64
C LEU A 23 11.45 -8.21 -3.96
N GLY A 24 11.21 -9.11 -3.00
CA GLY A 24 10.35 -10.27 -3.19
C GLY A 24 8.94 -9.89 -3.61
N PHE A 25 8.42 -8.77 -3.10
CA PHE A 25 7.10 -8.27 -3.47
C PHE A 25 7.11 -7.67 -4.88
N PHE A 26 8.00 -6.74 -5.16
CA PHE A 26 7.99 -5.98 -6.41
C PHE A 26 8.52 -6.74 -7.63
N VAL A 27 9.20 -7.88 -7.43
CA VAL A 27 9.51 -8.80 -8.54
C VAL A 27 8.24 -9.38 -9.15
N VAL A 28 7.19 -9.65 -8.36
CA VAL A 28 6.00 -10.38 -8.79
C VAL A 28 4.79 -9.46 -9.01
N PHE A 29 4.45 -8.63 -8.01
CA PHE A 29 3.18 -7.91 -7.96
C PHE A 29 2.89 -6.99 -9.15
N PRO A 30 3.87 -6.21 -9.68
CA PRO A 30 3.65 -5.37 -10.86
C PRO A 30 3.26 -6.13 -12.12
N LEU A 31 3.53 -7.42 -12.16
CA LEU A 31 3.39 -8.26 -13.36
C LEU A 31 2.17 -9.17 -13.32
N ILE A 32 1.44 -9.21 -12.19
CA ILE A 32 0.26 -10.08 -12.03
C ILE A 32 -0.81 -9.71 -13.06
N SER A 33 -1.15 -8.42 -13.18
CA SER A 33 -2.16 -7.97 -14.12
C SER A 33 -1.76 -8.25 -15.57
N ILE A 34 -0.50 -8.01 -15.93
CA ILE A 34 0.03 -8.30 -17.27
C ILE A 34 -0.06 -9.80 -17.57
N ARG A 35 0.37 -10.64 -16.63
CA ARG A 35 0.36 -12.09 -16.82
C ARG A 35 -1.05 -12.64 -17.02
N PHE A 36 -1.97 -12.30 -16.10
CA PHE A 36 -3.27 -12.94 -16.07
C PHE A 36 -4.31 -12.25 -16.97
N VAL A 37 -4.26 -10.91 -17.11
CA VAL A 37 -5.19 -10.19 -17.99
C VAL A 37 -4.68 -10.18 -19.42
N ASP A 38 -3.45 -9.69 -19.68
CA ASP A 38 -2.98 -9.49 -21.05
C ASP A 38 -2.50 -10.79 -21.71
N GLN A 39 -1.69 -11.60 -21.00
CA GLN A 39 -1.12 -12.83 -21.61
C GLN A 39 -2.07 -14.02 -21.56
N MET A 40 -2.83 -14.20 -20.47
CA MET A 40 -3.78 -15.32 -20.32
C MET A 40 -5.21 -14.96 -20.73
N GLY A 41 -5.51 -13.68 -20.95
CA GLY A 41 -6.84 -13.23 -21.40
C GLY A 41 -7.94 -13.33 -20.34
N TRP A 42 -7.58 -13.37 -19.05
CA TRP A 42 -8.58 -13.39 -17.98
C TRP A 42 -9.26 -12.02 -17.84
N ALA A 43 -10.51 -12.04 -17.41
CA ALA A 43 -11.19 -10.81 -17.03
C ALA A 43 -10.41 -10.08 -15.93
N ALA A 44 -10.26 -8.77 -16.07
CA ALA A 44 -9.50 -7.96 -15.10
C ALA A 44 -10.14 -8.00 -13.70
N VAL A 45 -11.46 -8.17 -13.62
CA VAL A 45 -12.18 -8.36 -12.35
C VAL A 45 -11.71 -9.60 -11.59
N MET A 46 -11.34 -10.70 -12.26
CA MET A 46 -10.83 -11.91 -11.61
C MET A 46 -9.50 -11.65 -10.88
N VAL A 47 -8.62 -10.89 -11.51
CA VAL A 47 -7.36 -10.42 -10.92
C VAL A 47 -7.64 -9.39 -9.83
N GLY A 48 -8.60 -8.51 -10.06
CA GLY A 48 -9.07 -7.54 -9.07
C GLY A 48 -9.57 -8.20 -7.78
N ILE A 49 -10.33 -9.31 -7.89
CA ILE A 49 -10.77 -10.11 -6.72
C ILE A 49 -9.56 -10.69 -5.98
N ALA A 50 -8.57 -11.24 -6.68
CA ALA A 50 -7.35 -11.77 -6.07
C ALA A 50 -6.59 -10.72 -5.26
N LEU A 51 -6.31 -9.57 -5.88
CA LEU A 51 -5.59 -8.47 -5.26
C LEU A 51 -6.41 -7.81 -4.13
N GLY A 52 -7.72 -7.67 -4.34
CA GLY A 52 -8.66 -7.16 -3.35
C GLY A 52 -8.74 -8.04 -2.11
N LEU A 53 -8.83 -9.37 -2.29
CA LEU A 53 -8.81 -10.35 -1.22
C LEU A 53 -7.51 -10.26 -0.41
N ARG A 54 -6.37 -10.24 -1.08
CA ARG A 54 -5.07 -10.06 -0.42
C ARG A 54 -5.03 -8.76 0.39
N GLN A 55 -5.45 -7.65 -0.22
CA GLN A 55 -5.44 -6.33 0.41
C GLN A 55 -6.34 -6.29 1.64
N PHE A 56 -7.56 -6.81 1.52
CA PHE A 56 -8.51 -6.86 2.61
C PHE A 56 -8.01 -7.70 3.78
N ILE A 57 -7.44 -8.87 3.52
CA ILE A 57 -6.89 -9.75 4.55
C ILE A 57 -5.67 -9.12 5.21
N GLN A 58 -4.70 -8.65 4.44
CA GLN A 58 -3.46 -8.11 4.98
C GLN A 58 -3.71 -6.87 5.85
N GLN A 59 -4.55 -5.95 5.40
CA GLN A 59 -4.80 -4.71 6.12
C GLN A 59 -5.93 -4.84 7.15
N GLY A 60 -6.99 -5.57 6.84
CA GLY A 60 -8.15 -5.74 7.70
C GLY A 60 -7.86 -6.63 8.92
N LEU A 61 -7.12 -7.72 8.72
CA LEU A 61 -6.76 -8.63 9.81
C LEU A 61 -5.47 -8.23 10.54
N GLY A 62 -4.78 -7.16 10.13
CA GLY A 62 -3.52 -6.71 10.75
C GLY A 62 -3.65 -6.43 12.26
N ILE A 63 -4.82 -6.01 12.73
CA ILE A 63 -5.12 -5.80 14.17
C ILE A 63 -4.99 -7.13 14.94
N PHE A 64 -5.50 -8.22 14.37
CA PHE A 64 -5.42 -9.57 14.97
C PHE A 64 -4.00 -10.11 14.89
N GLY A 65 -3.26 -9.84 13.81
CA GLY A 65 -1.85 -10.22 13.67
C GLY A 65 -0.98 -9.67 14.79
N GLY A 66 -1.21 -8.41 15.20
CA GLY A 66 -0.54 -7.82 16.37
C GLY A 66 -0.86 -8.55 17.68
N ALA A 67 -2.14 -8.84 17.94
CA ALA A 67 -2.57 -9.55 19.15
C ALA A 67 -2.01 -10.99 19.22
N ILE A 68 -1.93 -11.67 18.08
CA ILE A 68 -1.32 -13.01 17.97
C ILE A 68 0.18 -12.93 18.23
N ALA A 69 0.87 -11.92 17.70
CA ALA A 69 2.30 -11.71 17.92
C ALA A 69 2.64 -11.39 19.37
N ASP A 70 1.76 -10.70 20.10
CA ASP A 70 1.91 -10.47 21.55
C ASP A 70 1.84 -11.76 22.36
N ARG A 71 1.06 -12.76 21.88
CA ARG A 71 0.90 -14.05 22.55
C ARG A 71 2.02 -15.03 22.23
N PHE A 72 2.36 -15.18 20.96
CA PHE A 72 3.32 -16.19 20.49
C PHE A 72 4.75 -15.65 20.30
N GLY A 73 4.92 -14.33 20.29
CA GLY A 73 6.18 -13.62 20.05
C GLY A 73 6.38 -13.22 18.59
N ALA A 74 7.28 -12.27 18.37
CA ALA A 74 7.53 -11.73 17.03
C ALA A 74 8.14 -12.73 16.06
N LYS A 75 9.17 -13.46 16.53
CA LYS A 75 9.96 -14.37 15.68
C LYS A 75 9.11 -15.43 14.97
N PRO A 76 8.32 -16.28 15.67
CA PRO A 76 7.51 -17.30 15.00
C PRO A 76 6.49 -16.68 14.03
N MET A 77 5.90 -15.53 14.37
CA MET A 77 4.93 -14.86 13.50
C MET A 77 5.55 -14.35 12.21
N ILE A 78 6.70 -13.69 12.31
CA ILE A 78 7.46 -13.20 11.15
C ILE A 78 7.87 -14.36 10.25
N VAL A 79 8.46 -15.41 10.80
CA VAL A 79 8.92 -16.58 10.01
C VAL A 79 7.74 -17.27 9.31
N THR A 80 6.66 -17.56 10.04
CA THR A 80 5.46 -18.17 9.45
C THR A 80 4.86 -17.28 8.38
N GLY A 81 4.76 -15.98 8.62
CA GLY A 81 4.26 -15.01 7.64
C GLY A 81 5.07 -14.97 6.36
N MET A 82 6.40 -15.04 6.45
CA MET A 82 7.28 -15.09 5.27
C MET A 82 7.15 -16.41 4.51
N LEU A 83 7.07 -17.55 5.22
CA LEU A 83 6.84 -18.84 4.57
C LEU A 83 5.48 -18.91 3.88
N MET A 84 4.43 -18.34 4.46
CA MET A 84 3.13 -18.23 3.81
C MET A 84 3.18 -17.35 2.55
N ARG A 85 3.91 -16.24 2.56
CA ARG A 85 4.14 -15.43 1.36
C ARG A 85 4.91 -16.20 0.30
N ALA A 86 5.95 -16.93 0.69
CA ALA A 86 6.72 -17.77 -0.21
C ALA A 86 5.84 -18.85 -0.87
N ALA A 87 5.02 -19.56 -0.08
CA ALA A 87 4.07 -20.54 -0.58
C ALA A 87 3.03 -19.87 -1.52
N GLY A 88 2.53 -18.68 -1.16
CA GLY A 88 1.62 -17.91 -2.01
C GLY A 88 2.24 -17.59 -3.37
N PHE A 89 3.49 -17.15 -3.43
CA PHE A 89 4.15 -16.85 -4.69
C PHE A 89 4.50 -18.11 -5.49
N ALA A 90 4.92 -19.18 -4.82
CA ALA A 90 5.16 -20.45 -5.50
C ALA A 90 3.87 -20.99 -6.16
N THR A 91 2.74 -20.96 -5.45
CA THR A 91 1.44 -21.35 -6.01
C THR A 91 0.95 -20.43 -7.13
N MET A 92 1.27 -19.13 -7.07
CA MET A 92 0.95 -18.18 -8.14
C MET A 92 1.66 -18.52 -9.44
N GLY A 93 2.91 -19.00 -9.39
CA GLY A 93 3.68 -19.38 -10.58
C GLY A 93 3.08 -20.56 -11.37
N ILE A 94 2.27 -21.38 -10.71
CA ILE A 94 1.59 -22.53 -11.35
C ILE A 94 0.08 -22.29 -11.51
N ALA A 95 -0.39 -21.06 -11.32
CA ALA A 95 -1.81 -20.74 -11.40
C ALA A 95 -2.26 -20.72 -12.88
N HIS A 96 -3.08 -21.72 -13.25
CA HIS A 96 -3.77 -21.81 -14.55
C HIS A 96 -5.26 -21.57 -14.42
N GLU A 97 -5.78 -21.53 -13.20
CA GLU A 97 -7.18 -21.32 -12.87
C GLU A 97 -7.33 -20.15 -11.89
N PRO A 98 -8.41 -19.33 -11.99
CA PRO A 98 -8.60 -18.17 -11.13
C PRO A 98 -8.59 -18.48 -9.62
N TRP A 99 -9.16 -19.61 -9.22
CA TRP A 99 -9.21 -20.00 -7.80
C TRP A 99 -7.81 -20.21 -7.19
N LEU A 100 -6.84 -20.68 -8.00
CA LEU A 100 -5.47 -20.89 -7.54
C LEU A 100 -4.74 -19.54 -7.33
N LEU A 101 -5.01 -18.54 -8.19
CA LEU A 101 -4.57 -17.17 -8.00
C LEU A 101 -5.19 -16.56 -6.73
N TRP A 102 -6.48 -16.78 -6.50
CA TRP A 102 -7.16 -16.30 -5.28
C TRP A 102 -6.57 -16.93 -4.03
N PHE A 103 -6.32 -18.24 -4.04
CA PHE A 103 -5.67 -18.97 -2.96
C PHE A 103 -4.24 -18.47 -2.70
N SER A 104 -3.47 -18.23 -3.75
CA SER A 104 -2.13 -17.64 -3.68
C SER A 104 -2.15 -16.25 -3.02
N CYS A 105 -3.08 -15.40 -3.43
CA CYS A 105 -3.28 -14.06 -2.87
C CYS A 105 -3.77 -14.11 -1.42
N LEU A 106 -4.62 -15.09 -1.06
CA LEU A 106 -5.03 -15.36 0.32
C LEU A 106 -3.82 -15.70 1.20
N LEU A 107 -2.98 -16.65 0.78
CA LEU A 107 -1.77 -17.03 1.51
C LEU A 107 -0.82 -15.83 1.67
N SER A 108 -0.58 -15.08 0.61
CA SER A 108 0.27 -13.89 0.65
C SER A 108 -0.29 -12.81 1.58
N GLY A 109 -1.62 -12.59 1.58
CA GLY A 109 -2.31 -11.66 2.47
C GLY A 109 -2.21 -12.07 3.95
N LEU A 110 -2.47 -13.34 4.26
CA LEU A 110 -2.31 -13.90 5.61
C LEU A 110 -0.86 -13.79 6.08
N GLY A 111 0.10 -14.10 5.19
CA GLY A 111 1.52 -13.91 5.48
C GLY A 111 1.85 -12.47 5.86
N GLY A 112 1.28 -11.50 5.15
CA GLY A 112 1.42 -10.07 5.47
C GLY A 112 0.81 -9.70 6.82
N THR A 113 -0.36 -10.22 7.13
CA THR A 113 -1.03 -10.03 8.42
C THR A 113 -0.17 -10.47 9.61
N LEU A 114 0.55 -11.59 9.45
CA LEU A 114 1.43 -12.13 10.51
C LEU A 114 2.78 -11.42 10.59
N PHE A 115 3.26 -10.82 9.49
CA PHE A 115 4.57 -10.20 9.41
C PHE A 115 4.56 -8.70 9.77
N ASP A 116 3.65 -7.92 9.19
CA ASP A 116 3.73 -6.45 9.23
C ASP A 116 3.62 -5.84 10.65
N PRO A 117 2.68 -6.28 11.53
CA PRO A 117 2.58 -5.72 12.88
C PRO A 117 3.78 -6.03 13.76
N PRO A 118 4.26 -7.30 13.89
CA PRO A 118 5.41 -7.58 14.75
C PRO A 118 6.70 -6.95 14.24
N ARG A 119 6.88 -6.82 12.91
CA ARG A 119 8.01 -6.10 12.33
C ARG A 119 7.99 -4.62 12.72
N SER A 120 6.86 -3.94 12.60
CA SER A 120 6.72 -2.54 12.99
C SER A 120 7.02 -2.34 14.47
N ALA A 121 6.58 -3.26 15.33
CA ALA A 121 6.90 -3.23 16.76
C ALA A 121 8.39 -3.43 17.05
N LEU A 122 9.09 -4.29 16.27
CA LEU A 122 10.53 -4.47 16.36
C LEU A 122 11.30 -3.20 16.00
N VAL A 123 10.90 -2.47 14.95
CA VAL A 123 11.50 -1.18 14.59
C VAL A 123 11.42 -0.21 15.76
N VAL A 124 10.23 -0.08 16.37
CA VAL A 124 10.04 0.80 17.54
C VAL A 124 10.88 0.38 18.73
N LYS A 125 11.09 -0.93 18.94
CA LYS A 125 11.86 -1.48 20.07
C LYS A 125 13.38 -1.33 19.87
N LEU A 126 13.87 -1.55 18.66
CA LEU A 126 15.30 -1.56 18.35
C LEU A 126 15.87 -0.16 18.09
N ILE A 127 15.06 0.74 17.54
CA ILE A 127 15.51 2.09 17.14
C ILE A 127 15.21 3.11 18.25
N ARG A 128 16.24 3.88 18.64
CA ARG A 128 16.07 4.95 19.63
C ARG A 128 15.04 5.99 19.17
N PRO A 129 14.20 6.54 20.05
CA PRO A 129 13.17 7.53 19.66
C PRO A 129 13.71 8.67 18.80
N GLN A 130 14.91 9.19 19.13
CA GLN A 130 15.56 10.31 18.43
C GLN A 130 16.04 9.95 17.02
N GLN A 131 16.22 8.65 16.72
CA GLN A 131 16.71 8.15 15.44
C GLN A 131 15.61 7.54 14.57
N ARG A 132 14.38 7.41 15.10
CA ARG A 132 13.27 6.76 14.39
C ARG A 132 12.91 7.46 13.08
N GLY A 133 12.82 8.79 13.10
CA GLY A 133 12.50 9.56 11.88
C GLY A 133 13.51 9.30 10.76
N ARG A 134 14.81 9.39 11.08
CA ARG A 134 15.87 9.11 10.09
C ARG A 134 15.85 7.66 9.61
N PHE A 135 15.55 6.72 10.50
CA PHE A 135 15.49 5.30 10.15
C PHE A 135 14.27 4.99 9.24
N PHE A 136 13.10 5.57 9.54
CA PHE A 136 11.93 5.44 8.67
C PHE A 136 12.15 6.06 7.29
N SER A 137 12.83 7.22 7.22
CA SER A 137 13.20 7.81 5.92
C SER A 137 14.12 6.87 5.12
N LEU A 138 15.06 6.19 5.78
CA LEU A 138 15.93 5.22 5.14
C LEU A 138 15.15 3.99 4.64
N LEU A 139 14.17 3.50 5.41
CA LEU A 139 13.28 2.43 4.95
C LEU A 139 12.47 2.86 3.72
N MET A 140 11.92 4.06 3.71
CA MET A 140 11.19 4.59 2.55
C MET A 140 12.08 4.70 1.29
N MET A 141 13.34 5.14 1.46
CA MET A 141 14.30 5.12 0.35
C MET A 141 14.57 3.71 -0.17
N GLN A 142 14.71 2.74 0.74
CA GLN A 142 14.85 1.34 0.36
C GLN A 142 13.60 0.79 -0.34
N ASP A 143 12.41 1.17 0.12
CA ASP A 143 11.15 0.75 -0.50
C ASP A 143 11.08 1.23 -1.94
N SER A 144 11.42 2.49 -2.21
CA SER A 144 11.48 3.04 -3.56
C SER A 144 12.55 2.38 -4.42
N ALA A 145 13.78 2.22 -3.91
CA ALA A 145 14.86 1.56 -4.64
C ALA A 145 14.55 0.07 -4.91
N GLY A 146 14.04 -0.63 -3.90
CA GLY A 146 13.65 -2.03 -4.00
C GLY A 146 12.50 -2.25 -4.97
N ALA A 147 11.54 -1.32 -5.05
CA ALA A 147 10.45 -1.38 -6.02
C ALA A 147 10.96 -1.32 -7.45
N VAL A 148 11.90 -0.40 -7.75
CA VAL A 148 12.52 -0.30 -9.09
C VAL A 148 13.33 -1.55 -9.41
N ILE A 149 14.23 -1.96 -8.50
CA ILE A 149 15.10 -3.14 -8.73
C ILE A 149 14.23 -4.38 -8.90
N GLY A 150 13.21 -4.55 -8.06
CA GLY A 150 12.27 -5.66 -8.15
C GLY A 150 11.51 -5.67 -9.47
N ALA A 151 10.93 -4.54 -9.88
CA ALA A 151 10.21 -4.42 -11.14
C ALA A 151 11.11 -4.65 -12.37
N LEU A 152 12.37 -4.17 -12.34
CA LEU A 152 13.37 -4.43 -13.38
C LEU A 152 13.69 -5.93 -13.49
N LEU A 153 13.99 -6.56 -12.36
CA LEU A 153 14.30 -7.99 -12.28
C LEU A 153 13.10 -8.83 -12.71
N GLY A 154 11.90 -8.51 -12.24
CA GLY A 154 10.68 -9.19 -12.60
C GLY A 154 10.38 -9.08 -14.10
N SER A 155 10.48 -7.86 -14.66
CA SER A 155 10.26 -7.63 -16.09
C SER A 155 11.28 -8.36 -16.98
N TRP A 156 12.53 -8.48 -16.51
CA TRP A 156 13.56 -9.26 -17.20
C TRP A 156 13.27 -10.76 -17.16
N LEU A 157 12.90 -11.29 -15.98
CA LEU A 157 12.56 -12.70 -15.81
C LEU A 157 11.26 -13.07 -16.57
N LEU A 158 10.30 -12.15 -16.69
CA LEU A 158 9.06 -12.39 -17.43
C LEU A 158 9.28 -12.68 -18.91
N GLN A 159 10.39 -12.22 -19.49
CA GLN A 159 10.74 -12.53 -20.89
C GLN A 159 10.99 -14.03 -21.11
N TYR A 160 11.36 -14.75 -20.06
CA TYR A 160 11.59 -16.19 -20.12
C TYR A 160 10.34 -16.97 -19.66
N ASP A 161 9.93 -16.80 -18.42
CA ASP A 161 8.73 -17.47 -17.87
C ASP A 161 8.25 -16.74 -16.60
N PHE A 162 6.93 -16.59 -16.47
CA PHE A 162 6.31 -16.07 -15.24
C PHE A 162 6.59 -16.96 -14.02
N ARG A 163 6.78 -18.27 -14.22
CA ARG A 163 7.18 -19.18 -13.12
C ARG A 163 8.50 -18.79 -12.50
N LEU A 164 9.47 -18.31 -13.30
CA LEU A 164 10.76 -17.82 -12.78
C LEU A 164 10.58 -16.55 -11.94
N VAL A 165 9.69 -15.65 -12.37
CA VAL A 165 9.32 -14.45 -11.61
C VAL A 165 8.81 -14.84 -10.23
N CYS A 166 7.83 -15.74 -10.17
CA CYS A 166 7.22 -16.21 -8.93
C CYS A 166 8.18 -17.02 -8.06
N ALA A 167 8.99 -17.89 -8.68
CA ALA A 167 10.03 -18.66 -7.97
C ALA A 167 11.06 -17.74 -7.32
N THR A 168 11.51 -16.70 -8.01
CA THR A 168 12.43 -15.69 -7.47
C THR A 168 11.82 -14.97 -6.27
N GLY A 169 10.56 -14.53 -6.36
CA GLY A 169 9.84 -13.94 -5.24
C GLY A 169 9.70 -14.90 -4.06
N ALA A 170 9.34 -16.16 -4.32
CA ALA A 170 9.23 -17.20 -3.30
C ALA A 170 10.58 -17.46 -2.61
N VAL A 171 11.67 -17.59 -3.37
CA VAL A 171 13.03 -17.79 -2.82
C VAL A 171 13.45 -16.61 -1.95
N LEU A 172 13.20 -15.38 -2.37
CA LEU A 172 13.51 -14.19 -1.56
C LEU A 172 12.75 -14.21 -0.22
N PHE A 173 11.48 -14.63 -0.20
CA PHE A 173 10.73 -14.77 1.06
C PHE A 173 11.18 -15.96 1.91
N VAL A 174 11.63 -17.08 1.32
CA VAL A 174 12.26 -18.18 2.06
C VAL A 174 13.59 -17.72 2.67
N LEU A 175 14.42 -17.00 1.93
CA LEU A 175 15.65 -16.41 2.44
C LEU A 175 15.37 -15.43 3.58
N CYS A 176 14.34 -14.58 3.44
CA CYS A 176 13.90 -13.69 4.50
C CYS A 176 13.44 -14.47 5.74
N ALA A 177 12.66 -15.55 5.58
CA ALA A 177 12.24 -16.42 6.66
C ALA A 177 13.42 -17.08 7.37
N ALA A 178 14.38 -17.64 6.63
CA ALA A 178 15.60 -18.25 7.14
C ALA A 178 16.46 -17.23 7.90
N PHE A 179 16.63 -16.03 7.33
CA PHE A 179 17.36 -14.93 7.95
C PHE A 179 16.74 -14.51 9.29
N ASN A 180 15.41 -14.38 9.34
CA ASN A 180 14.68 -14.08 10.56
C ASN A 180 14.72 -15.25 11.57
N ALA A 181 14.60 -16.48 11.10
CA ALA A 181 14.67 -17.67 11.97
C ALA A 181 16.03 -17.80 12.63
N TRP A 182 17.10 -17.43 11.96
CA TRP A 182 18.46 -17.56 12.47
C TRP A 182 18.89 -16.40 13.35
N LEU A 183 18.67 -15.16 12.90
CA LEU A 183 19.23 -13.96 13.53
C LEU A 183 18.28 -13.27 14.51
N LEU A 184 16.97 -13.44 14.38
CA LEU A 184 16.02 -12.74 15.27
C LEU A 184 15.92 -13.45 16.61
N PRO A 185 16.20 -12.77 17.75
CA PRO A 185 15.99 -13.32 19.08
C PRO A 185 14.50 -13.54 19.36
N ALA A 186 14.18 -14.54 20.18
CA ALA A 186 12.81 -14.83 20.63
C ALA A 186 12.34 -13.79 21.66
N TRP A 187 11.92 -12.62 21.20
CA TRP A 187 11.44 -11.54 22.08
C TRP A 187 9.93 -11.49 22.17
N LYS A 188 9.42 -11.35 23.39
CA LYS A 188 8.02 -10.95 23.63
C LYS A 188 7.90 -9.44 23.38
N LEU A 189 6.88 -9.03 22.64
CA LEU A 189 6.72 -7.65 22.16
C LEU A 189 6.09 -6.73 23.18
N SER A 190 5.13 -7.18 23.97
CA SER A 190 4.37 -6.31 24.89
C SER A 190 4.28 -6.88 26.29
N THR A 191 4.35 -5.95 27.27
CA THR A 191 4.05 -6.18 28.69
C THR A 191 2.72 -5.56 29.12
N VAL A 192 2.11 -4.69 28.29
CA VAL A 192 0.88 -3.96 28.63
C VAL A 192 -0.23 -4.36 27.67
N ARG A 193 -1.27 -5.01 28.21
CA ARG A 193 -2.49 -5.37 27.49
C ARG A 193 -3.54 -4.28 27.66
N THR A 194 -3.70 -3.39 26.70
CA THR A 194 -4.94 -2.63 26.55
C THR A 194 -5.98 -3.52 25.87
N PRO A 195 -7.19 -3.67 26.40
CA PRO A 195 -8.21 -4.49 25.78
C PRO A 195 -8.62 -3.87 24.44
N VAL A 196 -8.28 -4.55 23.33
CA VAL A 196 -8.57 -4.13 21.95
C VAL A 196 -10.04 -3.79 21.75
N ARG A 197 -10.92 -4.50 22.46
CA ARG A 197 -12.38 -4.30 22.40
C ARG A 197 -12.81 -2.90 22.87
N GLU A 198 -12.25 -2.40 23.96
CA GLU A 198 -12.58 -1.09 24.50
C GLU A 198 -12.13 0.04 23.56
N GLY A 199 -10.89 -0.06 23.08
CA GLY A 199 -10.35 0.89 22.10
C GLY A 199 -11.18 0.93 20.82
N MET A 200 -11.59 -0.23 20.29
CA MET A 200 -12.41 -0.33 19.09
C MET A 200 -13.82 0.24 19.30
N THR A 201 -14.44 -0.04 20.45
CA THR A 201 -15.75 0.56 20.80
C THR A 201 -15.67 2.08 20.84
N ARG A 202 -14.57 2.62 21.36
CA ARG A 202 -14.34 4.08 21.39
C ARG A 202 -14.22 4.67 19.98
N VAL A 203 -13.47 4.02 19.10
CA VAL A 203 -13.35 4.43 17.68
C VAL A 203 -14.71 4.42 16.99
N MET A 204 -15.50 3.34 17.15
CA MET A 204 -16.81 3.22 16.51
C MET A 204 -17.83 4.27 17.01
N ARG A 205 -17.68 4.79 18.21
CA ARG A 205 -18.48 5.89 18.73
C ARG A 205 -18.05 7.25 18.20
N ASP A 206 -16.82 7.39 17.73
CA ASP A 206 -16.31 8.60 17.08
C ASP A 206 -16.75 8.67 15.63
N LYS A 207 -18.00 9.08 15.42
CA LYS A 207 -18.61 9.20 14.08
C LYS A 207 -17.77 10.06 13.13
N ARG A 208 -17.06 11.08 13.65
CA ARG A 208 -16.23 11.96 12.82
C ARG A 208 -15.04 11.21 12.22
N PHE A 209 -14.35 10.45 13.06
CA PHE A 209 -13.21 9.64 12.61
C PHE A 209 -13.65 8.52 11.66
N VAL A 210 -14.73 7.81 12.02
CA VAL A 210 -15.30 6.74 11.18
C VAL A 210 -15.70 7.29 9.80
N THR A 211 -16.42 8.42 9.75
CA THR A 211 -16.82 9.03 8.47
C THR A 211 -15.59 9.48 7.65
N TYR A 212 -14.57 10.05 8.30
CA TYR A 212 -13.32 10.39 7.63
C TYR A 212 -12.64 9.17 7.01
N VAL A 213 -12.49 8.08 7.76
CA VAL A 213 -11.87 6.84 7.27
C VAL A 213 -12.66 6.21 6.12
N LEU A 214 -14.00 6.19 6.22
CA LEU A 214 -14.85 5.68 5.15
C LEU A 214 -14.79 6.56 3.88
N THR A 215 -14.73 7.87 4.04
CA THR A 215 -14.56 8.77 2.89
C THR A 215 -13.21 8.58 2.21
N LEU A 216 -12.16 8.28 2.97
CA LEU A 216 -10.85 7.95 2.41
C LEU A 216 -10.83 6.67 1.56
N ALA A 217 -11.87 5.84 1.61
CA ALA A 217 -11.96 4.66 0.74
C ALA A 217 -11.82 5.04 -0.74
N GLY A 218 -12.39 6.19 -1.16
CA GLY A 218 -12.25 6.67 -2.54
C GLY A 218 -10.81 7.04 -2.91
N TYR A 219 -10.02 7.61 -1.99
CA TYR A 219 -8.59 7.81 -2.19
C TYR A 219 -7.86 6.47 -2.45
N TYR A 220 -8.15 5.47 -1.64
CA TYR A 220 -7.51 4.16 -1.79
C TYR A 220 -7.96 3.44 -3.06
N MET A 221 -9.20 3.65 -3.52
CA MET A 221 -9.68 3.12 -4.80
C MET A 221 -8.84 3.61 -5.98
N LEU A 222 -8.40 4.88 -5.96
CA LEU A 222 -7.51 5.42 -6.98
C LEU A 222 -6.08 4.89 -6.80
N ALA A 223 -5.57 4.90 -5.56
CA ALA A 223 -4.19 4.54 -5.27
C ALA A 223 -3.84 3.10 -5.69
N VAL A 224 -4.77 2.15 -5.54
CA VAL A 224 -4.50 0.74 -5.88
C VAL A 224 -4.45 0.47 -7.39
N GLN A 225 -4.88 1.39 -8.25
CA GLN A 225 -4.84 1.21 -9.70
C GLN A 225 -3.41 1.16 -10.26
N VAL A 226 -2.44 1.64 -9.52
CA VAL A 226 -1.01 1.48 -9.81
C VAL A 226 -0.58 0.01 -9.93
N MET A 227 -1.30 -0.90 -9.25
CA MET A 227 -0.98 -2.33 -9.24
C MET A 227 -1.90 -3.17 -10.15
N LEU A 228 -2.98 -2.61 -10.68
CA LEU A 228 -3.93 -3.35 -11.54
C LEU A 228 -4.06 -2.73 -12.92
N MET A 229 -4.70 -1.57 -13.02
CA MET A 229 -5.09 -1.02 -14.33
C MET A 229 -3.97 -0.25 -15.03
N LEU A 230 -3.16 0.52 -14.30
CA LEU A 230 -2.06 1.28 -14.91
C LEU A 230 -1.00 0.40 -15.56
N PRO A 231 -0.54 -0.73 -14.98
CA PRO A 231 0.37 -1.63 -15.67
C PRO A 231 -0.20 -2.21 -16.96
N ILE A 232 -1.50 -2.57 -16.99
CA ILE A 232 -2.19 -3.04 -18.20
C ILE A 232 -2.15 -1.94 -19.27
N MET A 233 -2.56 -0.72 -18.91
CA MET A 233 -2.58 0.41 -19.84
C MET A 233 -1.19 0.76 -20.38
N VAL A 234 -0.16 0.71 -19.55
CA VAL A 234 1.24 0.92 -19.98
C VAL A 234 1.68 -0.16 -20.96
N ASN A 235 1.33 -1.43 -20.69
CA ASN A 235 1.62 -2.54 -21.58
C ASN A 235 0.90 -2.40 -22.93
N ASP A 236 -0.37 -2.04 -22.90
CA ASP A 236 -1.19 -1.87 -24.11
C ASP A 236 -0.66 -0.75 -25.01
N VAL A 237 -0.36 0.42 -24.43
CA VAL A 237 0.15 1.58 -25.20
C VAL A 237 1.59 1.37 -25.68
N ALA A 238 2.42 0.68 -24.90
CA ALA A 238 3.82 0.41 -25.25
C ALA A 238 3.99 -0.80 -26.18
N GLY A 239 3.03 -1.72 -26.20
CA GLY A 239 3.16 -3.00 -26.90
C GLY A 239 4.22 -3.94 -26.29
N ALA A 240 4.71 -3.65 -25.09
CA ALA A 240 5.76 -4.41 -24.43
C ALA A 240 5.65 -4.37 -22.89
N PRO A 241 5.61 -5.54 -22.23
CA PRO A 241 5.54 -5.63 -20.75
C PRO A 241 6.73 -4.94 -20.05
N SER A 242 7.87 -4.85 -20.76
CA SER A 242 9.07 -4.21 -20.25
C SER A 242 8.92 -2.70 -20.00
N ALA A 243 7.89 -2.05 -20.55
CA ALA A 243 7.63 -0.63 -20.32
C ALA A 243 7.14 -0.33 -18.91
N VAL A 244 6.50 -1.29 -18.23
CA VAL A 244 5.95 -1.13 -16.86
C VAL A 244 7.03 -0.81 -15.83
N LYS A 245 8.24 -1.30 -16.02
CA LYS A 245 9.40 -0.93 -15.17
C LYS A 245 9.62 0.59 -15.11
N TRP A 246 9.37 1.31 -16.20
CA TRP A 246 9.55 2.76 -16.27
C TRP A 246 8.51 3.51 -15.44
N MET A 247 7.29 2.97 -15.31
CA MET A 247 6.27 3.53 -14.42
C MET A 247 6.77 3.54 -12.96
N TYR A 248 7.35 2.43 -12.48
CA TYR A 248 7.92 2.36 -11.13
C TYR A 248 9.22 3.15 -10.99
N ALA A 249 10.03 3.23 -12.06
CA ALA A 249 11.23 4.08 -12.06
C ALA A 249 10.86 5.57 -11.93
N ILE A 250 9.78 6.02 -12.58
CA ILE A 250 9.24 7.38 -12.46
C ILE A 250 8.77 7.62 -11.01
N GLU A 251 8.00 6.70 -10.43
CA GLU A 251 7.57 6.78 -9.02
C GLU A 251 8.74 6.96 -8.07
N ALA A 252 9.74 6.10 -8.17
CA ALA A 252 10.92 6.16 -7.31
C ALA A 252 11.73 7.44 -7.53
N CYS A 253 11.93 7.87 -8.77
CA CYS A 253 12.62 9.11 -9.08
C CYS A 253 11.89 10.32 -8.47
N LEU A 254 10.58 10.41 -8.64
CA LEU A 254 9.75 11.47 -8.07
C LEU A 254 9.75 11.41 -6.53
N SER A 255 9.62 10.22 -5.95
CA SER A 255 9.65 10.05 -4.50
C SER A 255 10.99 10.46 -3.90
N LEU A 256 12.12 10.03 -4.51
CA LEU A 256 13.45 10.37 -4.01
C LEU A 256 13.81 11.85 -4.17
N THR A 257 13.34 12.49 -5.23
CA THR A 257 13.69 13.88 -5.55
C THR A 257 12.70 14.89 -4.99
N LEU A 258 11.40 14.61 -5.04
CA LEU A 258 10.34 15.57 -4.77
C LEU A 258 9.66 15.40 -3.41
N LEU A 259 9.70 14.22 -2.78
CA LEU A 259 8.99 13.99 -1.53
C LEU A 259 9.40 14.99 -0.45
N TYR A 260 10.70 15.14 -0.21
CA TYR A 260 11.21 16.06 0.83
C TYR A 260 10.98 17.54 0.50
N PRO A 261 11.33 18.05 -0.70
CA PRO A 261 11.06 19.45 -1.07
C PRO A 261 9.58 19.80 -1.04
N ILE A 262 8.71 18.96 -1.62
CA ILE A 262 7.27 19.19 -1.65
C ILE A 262 6.68 19.12 -0.25
N ALA A 263 7.06 18.13 0.57
CA ALA A 263 6.59 18.03 1.94
C ALA A 263 6.93 19.30 2.72
N ARG A 264 8.19 19.71 2.71
CA ARG A 264 8.66 20.89 3.44
C ARG A 264 8.02 22.20 2.97
N TRP A 265 7.90 22.39 1.65
CA TRP A 265 7.26 23.56 1.07
C TRP A 265 5.76 23.61 1.42
N SER A 266 5.06 22.47 1.23
CA SER A 266 3.63 22.39 1.47
C SER A 266 3.26 22.50 2.95
N GLU A 267 4.11 21.98 3.86
CA GLU A 267 3.95 22.15 5.31
C GLU A 267 4.00 23.61 5.75
N LYS A 268 4.85 24.39 5.12
CA LYS A 268 5.01 25.81 5.44
C LYS A 268 3.82 26.67 4.96
N HIS A 269 3.18 26.29 3.84
CA HIS A 269 2.20 27.17 3.18
C HIS A 269 0.74 26.67 3.30
N PHE A 270 0.52 25.38 3.51
CA PHE A 270 -0.81 24.79 3.48
C PHE A 270 -1.12 23.93 4.72
N ARG A 271 -2.39 23.96 5.16
CA ARG A 271 -2.90 23.07 6.20
C ARG A 271 -3.00 21.64 5.67
N LEU A 272 -2.93 20.67 6.59
CA LEU A 272 -3.00 19.23 6.26
C LEU A 272 -4.22 18.87 5.39
N GLU A 273 -5.40 19.43 5.74
CA GLU A 273 -6.63 19.18 4.99
C GLU A 273 -6.51 19.64 3.52
N HIS A 274 -5.93 20.83 3.29
CA HIS A 274 -5.76 21.36 1.93
C HIS A 274 -4.74 20.56 1.12
N ARG A 275 -3.68 20.06 1.76
CA ARG A 275 -2.67 19.23 1.11
C ARG A 275 -3.28 17.91 0.66
N LEU A 276 -4.03 17.23 1.55
CA LEU A 276 -4.74 16.00 1.22
C LEU A 276 -5.70 16.22 0.05
N MET A 277 -6.50 17.29 0.11
CA MET A 277 -7.47 17.61 -0.93
C MET A 277 -6.81 17.95 -2.26
N ALA A 278 -5.75 18.76 -2.26
CA ALA A 278 -5.03 19.14 -3.47
C ALA A 278 -4.39 17.93 -4.15
N GLY A 279 -3.71 17.08 -3.37
CA GLY A 279 -3.12 15.85 -3.89
C GLY A 279 -4.16 14.88 -4.48
N LEU A 280 -5.29 14.69 -3.78
CA LEU A 280 -6.39 13.87 -4.27
C LEU A 280 -7.01 14.43 -5.55
N LEU A 281 -7.16 15.75 -5.65
CA LEU A 281 -7.68 16.39 -6.86
C LEU A 281 -6.74 16.18 -8.06
N ILE A 282 -5.42 16.34 -7.85
CA ILE A 282 -4.41 16.06 -8.88
C ILE A 282 -4.48 14.61 -9.33
N MET A 283 -4.54 13.65 -8.39
CA MET A 283 -4.69 12.22 -8.70
C MET A 283 -5.95 11.95 -9.52
N SER A 284 -7.08 12.55 -9.14
CA SER A 284 -8.37 12.36 -9.81
C SER A 284 -8.36 12.90 -11.23
N LEU A 285 -7.86 14.14 -11.41
CA LEU A 285 -7.81 14.78 -12.71
C LEU A 285 -6.80 14.15 -13.67
N SER A 286 -5.68 13.62 -13.15
CA SER A 286 -4.70 12.89 -13.96
C SER A 286 -5.20 11.51 -14.42
N MET A 287 -6.10 10.88 -13.66
CA MET A 287 -6.69 9.59 -14.01
C MET A 287 -7.69 9.67 -15.17
N MET A 288 -8.48 10.74 -15.22
CA MET A 288 -9.60 10.86 -16.18
C MET A 288 -9.18 10.69 -17.64
N PRO A 289 -8.12 11.36 -18.15
CA PRO A 289 -7.76 11.27 -19.56
C PRO A 289 -6.92 10.03 -19.92
N VAL A 290 -6.57 9.14 -18.96
CA VAL A 290 -5.72 7.97 -19.22
C VAL A 290 -6.25 7.08 -20.34
N GLY A 291 -7.57 6.87 -20.42
CA GLY A 291 -8.18 6.07 -21.48
C GLY A 291 -8.21 6.71 -22.87
N MET A 292 -7.85 7.99 -22.97
CA MET A 292 -7.87 8.76 -24.23
C MET A 292 -6.46 8.94 -24.82
N VAL A 293 -5.40 8.48 -24.13
CA VAL A 293 -4.03 8.67 -24.60
C VAL A 293 -3.73 7.83 -25.82
N SER A 294 -3.03 8.42 -26.79
CA SER A 294 -2.59 7.76 -28.01
C SER A 294 -1.10 7.39 -28.01
N GLY A 295 -0.35 7.82 -26.99
CA GLY A 295 1.09 7.62 -26.95
C GLY A 295 1.66 7.50 -25.54
N LEU A 296 2.78 6.78 -25.44
CA LEU A 296 3.47 6.47 -24.19
C LEU A 296 3.93 7.73 -23.42
N GLN A 297 4.34 8.77 -24.14
CA GLN A 297 4.77 10.02 -23.52
C GLN A 297 3.61 10.72 -22.80
N GLN A 298 2.42 10.75 -23.40
CA GLN A 298 1.23 11.33 -22.77
C GLN A 298 0.85 10.53 -21.53
N LEU A 299 0.87 9.19 -21.63
CA LEU A 299 0.57 8.30 -20.51
C LEU A 299 1.53 8.53 -19.35
N PHE A 300 2.84 8.54 -19.60
CA PHE A 300 3.81 8.80 -18.55
C PHE A 300 3.71 10.20 -17.93
N THR A 301 3.29 11.21 -18.70
CA THR A 301 3.02 12.53 -18.15
C THR A 301 1.85 12.48 -17.14
N LEU A 302 0.77 11.78 -17.47
CA LEU A 302 -0.35 11.60 -16.55
C LEU A 302 0.03 10.79 -15.31
N ILE A 303 0.84 9.75 -15.47
CA ILE A 303 1.39 8.95 -14.38
C ILE A 303 2.27 9.82 -13.47
N CYS A 304 3.13 10.68 -14.02
CA CYS A 304 3.91 11.65 -13.24
C CYS A 304 3.01 12.56 -12.41
N LEU A 305 1.95 13.11 -13.01
CA LEU A 305 0.98 13.97 -12.31
C LEU A 305 0.28 13.20 -11.19
N PHE A 306 -0.12 11.95 -11.45
CA PHE A 306 -0.73 11.07 -10.44
C PHE A 306 0.20 10.86 -9.24
N TYR A 307 1.48 10.52 -9.48
CA TYR A 307 2.45 10.34 -8.40
C TYR A 307 2.77 11.63 -7.65
N ILE A 308 2.82 12.78 -8.33
CA ILE A 308 2.97 14.09 -7.67
C ILE A 308 1.77 14.33 -6.72
N GLY A 309 0.55 14.04 -7.17
CA GLY A 309 -0.65 14.11 -6.34
C GLY A 309 -0.54 13.19 -5.10
N SER A 310 -0.08 11.96 -5.30
CA SER A 310 0.13 10.98 -4.24
C SER A 310 1.18 11.45 -3.23
N ILE A 311 2.33 11.96 -3.68
CA ILE A 311 3.40 12.50 -2.84
C ILE A 311 2.91 13.66 -1.95
N ILE A 312 1.97 14.46 -2.44
CA ILE A 312 1.36 15.56 -1.66
C ILE A 312 0.32 15.01 -0.67
N ALA A 313 -0.52 14.08 -1.11
CA ALA A 313 -1.66 13.58 -0.34
C ALA A 313 -1.25 12.62 0.77
N GLU A 314 -0.32 11.69 0.51
CA GLU A 314 -0.06 10.57 1.41
C GLU A 314 0.52 10.98 2.77
N PRO A 315 1.55 11.82 2.88
CA PRO A 315 2.05 12.29 4.16
C PRO A 315 1.00 13.11 4.93
N ALA A 316 0.19 13.91 4.21
CA ALA A 316 -0.88 14.69 4.81
C ALA A 316 -1.99 13.79 5.38
N ARG A 317 -2.38 12.74 4.66
CA ARG A 317 -3.35 11.71 5.07
C ARG A 317 -2.88 10.99 6.34
N GLU A 318 -1.63 10.52 6.36
CA GLU A 318 -1.05 9.84 7.54
C GLU A 318 -1.06 10.74 8.76
N THR A 319 -0.56 11.98 8.60
CA THR A 319 -0.48 12.96 9.69
C THR A 319 -1.88 13.36 10.17
N LEU A 320 -2.84 13.55 9.26
CA LEU A 320 -4.22 13.90 9.60
C LEU A 320 -4.91 12.76 10.34
N SER A 321 -4.76 11.51 9.90
CA SER A 321 -5.27 10.32 10.58
C SER A 321 -4.73 10.22 12.01
N ALA A 322 -3.43 10.47 12.20
CA ALA A 322 -2.80 10.46 13.51
C ALA A 322 -3.25 11.63 14.41
N SER A 323 -3.54 12.81 13.82
CA SER A 323 -3.97 14.01 14.55
C SER A 323 -5.44 13.94 14.98
N LEU A 324 -6.27 13.21 14.24
CA LEU A 324 -7.69 12.98 14.57
C LEU A 324 -7.87 11.87 15.61
N ALA A 325 -6.85 11.04 15.83
CA ALA A 325 -6.90 9.92 16.76
C ALA A 325 -6.90 10.39 18.22
N ASP A 326 -7.81 9.83 19.06
CA ASP A 326 -7.77 10.04 20.51
C ASP A 326 -6.46 9.48 21.08
N ALA A 327 -5.74 10.32 21.84
CA ALA A 327 -4.46 9.98 22.47
C ALA A 327 -4.56 8.75 23.38
N ARG A 328 -5.72 8.53 24.02
CA ARG A 328 -5.98 7.42 24.95
C ARG A 328 -6.19 6.07 24.26
N ALA A 329 -6.52 6.07 22.95
CA ALA A 329 -6.79 4.86 22.17
C ALA A 329 -6.08 4.89 20.80
N ARG A 330 -4.96 5.61 20.69
CA ARG A 330 -4.27 5.88 19.43
C ARG A 330 -4.00 4.63 18.60
N GLY A 331 -3.62 3.52 19.23
CA GLY A 331 -3.40 2.25 18.55
C GLY A 331 -4.64 1.71 17.84
N SER A 332 -5.81 1.78 18.52
CA SER A 332 -7.10 1.36 17.94
C SER A 332 -7.54 2.26 16.79
N TYR A 333 -7.31 3.59 16.90
CA TYR A 333 -7.59 4.54 15.81
C TYR A 333 -6.71 4.27 14.58
N MET A 334 -5.41 4.06 14.79
CA MET A 334 -4.49 3.73 13.69
C MET A 334 -4.80 2.37 13.06
N GLY A 335 -5.19 1.39 13.89
CA GLY A 335 -5.69 0.11 13.39
C GLY A 335 -6.96 0.25 12.56
N PHE A 336 -7.92 1.06 13.02
CA PHE A 336 -9.15 1.33 12.28
C PHE A 336 -8.91 2.10 10.98
N SER A 337 -7.94 3.01 10.94
CA SER A 337 -7.59 3.71 9.69
C SER A 337 -7.12 2.74 8.59
N ARG A 338 -6.49 1.62 8.96
CA ARG A 338 -6.11 0.54 8.03
C ARG A 338 -7.32 -0.20 7.45
N LEU A 339 -8.46 -0.23 8.15
CA LEU A 339 -9.71 -0.76 7.58
C LEU A 339 -10.20 0.08 6.40
N GLY A 340 -9.99 1.40 6.41
CA GLY A 340 -10.25 2.24 5.24
C GLY A 340 -9.45 1.81 4.02
N LEU A 341 -8.16 1.51 4.21
CA LEU A 341 -7.29 0.96 3.17
C LEU A 341 -7.72 -0.46 2.76
N ALA A 342 -8.12 -1.31 3.72
CA ALA A 342 -8.58 -2.67 3.43
C ALA A 342 -9.84 -2.65 2.56
N ILE A 343 -10.85 -1.90 2.97
CA ILE A 343 -12.15 -1.82 2.28
C ILE A 343 -12.00 -1.04 0.98
N GLY A 344 -11.44 0.17 1.03
CA GLY A 344 -11.27 1.02 -0.14
C GLY A 344 -10.33 0.41 -1.19
N GLY A 345 -9.25 -0.23 -0.75
CA GLY A 345 -8.35 -0.96 -1.65
C GLY A 345 -9.01 -2.19 -2.27
N ALA A 346 -9.76 -3.00 -1.49
CA ALA A 346 -10.47 -4.16 -2.02
C ALA A 346 -11.55 -3.74 -3.05
N ILE A 347 -12.37 -2.74 -2.72
CA ILE A 347 -13.37 -2.20 -3.64
C ILE A 347 -12.68 -1.60 -4.88
N GLY A 348 -11.55 -0.93 -4.70
CA GLY A 348 -10.77 -0.35 -5.79
C GLY A 348 -10.23 -1.39 -6.76
N TYR A 349 -9.69 -2.50 -6.26
CA TYR A 349 -9.22 -3.60 -7.11
C TYR A 349 -10.36 -4.29 -7.83
N ILE A 350 -11.42 -4.69 -7.12
CA ILE A 350 -12.57 -5.40 -7.70
C ILE A 350 -13.33 -4.47 -8.66
N GLY A 351 -13.67 -3.26 -8.19
CA GLY A 351 -14.40 -2.29 -8.97
C GLY A 351 -13.61 -1.75 -10.16
N GLY A 352 -12.30 -1.51 -10.00
CA GLY A 352 -11.41 -1.11 -11.09
C GLY A 352 -11.33 -2.20 -12.18
N GLY A 353 -11.12 -3.46 -11.79
CA GLY A 353 -11.14 -4.57 -12.73
C GLY A 353 -12.47 -4.73 -13.46
N TRP A 354 -13.59 -4.62 -12.72
CA TRP A 354 -14.93 -4.66 -13.32
C TRP A 354 -15.18 -3.50 -14.29
N LEU A 355 -14.81 -2.30 -13.93
CA LEU A 355 -14.92 -1.12 -14.80
C LEU A 355 -14.06 -1.27 -16.06
N PHE A 356 -12.86 -1.85 -15.92
CA PHE A 356 -11.97 -2.12 -17.06
C PHE A 356 -12.61 -3.11 -18.04
N ASP A 357 -13.14 -4.22 -17.54
CA ASP A 357 -13.84 -5.22 -18.36
C ASP A 357 -15.11 -4.64 -19.02
N LEU A 358 -15.85 -3.79 -18.29
CA LEU A 358 -17.01 -3.08 -18.80
C LEU A 358 -16.63 -2.12 -19.93
N GLY A 359 -15.57 -1.31 -19.74
CA GLY A 359 -15.06 -0.40 -20.77
C GLY A 359 -14.63 -1.15 -22.04
N LYS A 360 -13.97 -2.30 -21.87
CA LYS A 360 -13.57 -3.16 -22.99
C LYS A 360 -14.79 -3.75 -23.73
N SER A 361 -15.79 -4.26 -23.02
CA SER A 361 -17.00 -4.82 -23.61
C SER A 361 -17.89 -3.76 -24.27
N ALA A 362 -17.93 -2.55 -23.74
CA ALA A 362 -18.68 -1.42 -24.29
C ALA A 362 -17.92 -0.68 -25.42
N HIS A 363 -16.70 -1.08 -25.76
CA HIS A 363 -15.82 -0.37 -26.70
C HIS A 363 -15.56 1.09 -26.29
N GLN A 364 -15.52 1.36 -25.00
CA GLN A 364 -15.27 2.68 -24.39
C GLN A 364 -14.07 2.61 -23.43
N PRO A 365 -12.83 2.64 -23.94
CA PRO A 365 -11.63 2.51 -23.13
C PRO A 365 -11.44 3.64 -22.09
N GLU A 366 -12.07 4.78 -22.30
CA GLU A 366 -12.06 5.94 -21.41
C GLU A 366 -12.96 5.78 -20.18
N LEU A 367 -14.02 4.97 -20.27
CA LEU A 367 -15.07 4.83 -19.24
C LEU A 367 -14.50 4.48 -17.85
N PRO A 368 -13.64 3.47 -17.66
CA PRO A 368 -13.13 3.10 -16.35
C PRO A 368 -12.31 4.23 -15.72
N TRP A 369 -11.54 4.94 -16.50
CA TRP A 369 -10.68 6.03 -16.03
C TRP A 369 -11.48 7.27 -15.63
N MET A 370 -12.50 7.62 -16.41
CA MET A 370 -13.44 8.69 -16.08
C MET A 370 -14.20 8.38 -14.79
N MET A 371 -14.71 7.16 -14.63
CA MET A 371 -15.44 6.75 -13.42
C MET A 371 -14.54 6.81 -12.17
N LEU A 372 -13.30 6.34 -12.26
CA LEU A 372 -12.33 6.46 -11.16
C LEU A 372 -12.04 7.92 -10.81
N GLY A 373 -11.82 8.77 -11.81
CA GLY A 373 -11.63 10.20 -11.60
C GLY A 373 -12.83 10.86 -10.93
N ILE A 374 -14.06 10.51 -11.35
CA ILE A 374 -15.31 10.98 -10.73
C ILE A 374 -15.38 10.54 -9.26
N ILE A 375 -15.08 9.28 -8.95
CA ILE A 375 -15.01 8.79 -7.55
C ILE A 375 -14.04 9.64 -6.73
N GLY A 376 -12.86 9.97 -7.29
CA GLY A 376 -11.90 10.84 -6.63
C GLY A 376 -12.43 12.26 -6.39
N ILE A 377 -13.14 12.84 -7.35
CA ILE A 377 -13.79 14.16 -7.20
C ILE A 377 -14.90 14.11 -6.13
N PHE A 378 -15.74 13.06 -6.11
CA PHE A 378 -16.72 12.90 -5.04
C PHE A 378 -16.06 12.78 -3.66
N THR A 379 -14.96 12.05 -3.57
CA THR A 379 -14.17 11.94 -2.34
C THR A 379 -13.61 13.30 -1.92
N PHE A 380 -13.09 14.08 -2.87
CA PHE A 380 -12.62 15.45 -2.64
C PHE A 380 -13.74 16.34 -2.09
N LEU A 381 -14.92 16.31 -2.70
CA LEU A 381 -16.07 17.10 -2.26
C LEU A 381 -16.56 16.68 -0.87
N ALA A 382 -16.62 15.37 -0.61
CA ALA A 382 -17.05 14.84 0.69
C ALA A 382 -16.07 15.22 1.83
N LEU A 383 -14.75 15.14 1.58
CA LEU A 383 -13.73 15.61 2.52
C LEU A 383 -13.83 17.12 2.74
N GLY A 384 -14.02 17.90 1.67
CA GLY A 384 -14.20 19.36 1.73
C GLY A 384 -15.39 19.74 2.62
N TRP A 385 -16.52 19.06 2.45
CA TRP A 385 -17.71 19.25 3.28
C TRP A 385 -17.45 18.91 4.76
N GLN A 386 -16.83 17.77 5.05
CA GLN A 386 -16.47 17.38 6.43
C GLN A 386 -15.55 18.41 7.10
N PHE A 387 -14.55 18.91 6.40
CA PHE A 387 -13.61 19.90 6.93
C PHE A 387 -14.24 21.29 7.10
N SER A 388 -15.22 21.65 6.25
CA SER A 388 -15.95 22.93 6.38
C SER A 388 -16.83 22.93 7.61
N GLN A 389 -17.54 21.84 7.90
CA GLN A 389 -18.36 21.71 9.12
C GLN A 389 -17.52 21.83 10.40
N LYS A 390 -16.31 21.22 10.42
CA LYS A 390 -15.39 21.36 11.56
C LYS A 390 -15.00 22.82 11.82
N ARG A 391 -14.77 23.60 10.74
CA ARG A 391 -14.45 25.04 10.86
C ARG A 391 -15.63 25.85 11.36
N ALA A 392 -16.83 25.55 10.88
CA ALA A 392 -18.04 26.24 11.32
C ALA A 392 -18.32 25.98 12.82
N ALA A 393 -18.25 24.71 13.25
CA ALA A 393 -18.43 24.36 14.65
C ALA A 393 -17.40 25.04 15.60
N ARG A 394 -16.13 25.12 15.16
CA ARG A 394 -15.09 25.80 15.95
C ARG A 394 -15.32 27.31 16.06
N ARG A 395 -15.75 27.95 14.98
CA ARG A 395 -16.05 29.40 14.99
C ARG A 395 -17.25 29.75 15.88
N LEU A 396 -18.26 28.86 15.97
CA LEU A 396 -19.39 29.05 16.90
C LEU A 396 -18.92 28.97 18.35
N LEU A 397 -18.10 27.99 18.70
CA LEU A 397 -17.54 27.85 20.05
C LEU A 397 -16.62 29.02 20.45
N GLU A 398 -15.92 29.62 19.50
CA GLU A 398 -15.06 30.80 19.71
C GLU A 398 -15.87 32.13 19.78
N ARG A 399 -17.14 32.13 19.35
CA ARG A 399 -18.05 33.28 19.47
C ARG A 399 -18.83 33.29 20.79
N ASP A 400 -19.05 32.08 21.35
CA ASP A 400 -19.80 31.89 22.60
C ASP A 400 -18.87 31.89 23.84
N ALA A 401 -17.53 32.06 23.65
CA ALA A 401 -16.51 32.20 24.69
C ALA A 401 -16.01 33.63 24.78
#